data_c7685e1895fd092050c62784b91bb9a6
#
_entry.id   c7685e1895fd092050c62784b91bb9a6
#
_cell.length_a   1.000
_cell.length_b   1.000
_cell.length_c   1.000
_cell.angle_alpha   90.00
_cell.angle_beta   90.00
_cell.angle_gamma   90.00
#
_symmetry.space_group_name_H-M   'P 1'
#
loop_
_entity.id
_entity.type
_entity.pdbx_description
1 polymer ?
#
loop_
_entity_poly.entity_id
_entity_poly.type
_entity_poly.pdbx_seq_one_letter_code
_entity_poly.pdbx_strand_id
1 'polypeptide(L)'
;MLRYLVVLLSVSFIAVGVAALLAPGFAATMYGVDAITLSARVFVRAAGARDVAIGAILIGLLARRSDNRSVGIAVLGAMLIPIFDTVSVLQASGVQLALILHAGSILPIMVLAIALLRDNN
;
A
#
# COMPACT_ATOMS: atom_id res chain seq x y z
N MET A 1 -5.20 1.04 -20.30
CA MET A 1 -5.56 1.96 -19.19
C MET A 1 -5.32 1.32 -17.81
N LEU A 2 -5.89 0.15 -17.51
CA LEU A 2 -5.76 -0.50 -16.20
C LEU A 2 -4.30 -0.72 -15.76
N ARG A 3 -3.42 -1.16 -16.66
CA ARG A 3 -1.99 -1.38 -16.35
C ARG A 3 -1.25 -0.11 -15.94
N TYR A 4 -1.60 1.05 -16.49
CA TYR A 4 -1.03 2.33 -16.02
C TYR A 4 -1.45 2.67 -14.61
N LEU A 5 -2.70 2.35 -14.21
CA LEU A 5 -3.14 2.52 -12.83
C LEU A 5 -2.39 1.58 -11.87
N VAL A 6 -2.06 0.35 -12.31
CA VAL A 6 -1.21 -0.55 -11.53
C VAL A 6 0.21 0.00 -11.40
N VAL A 7 0.79 0.59 -12.46
CA VAL A 7 2.10 1.27 -12.36
C VAL A 7 2.05 2.40 -11.34
N LEU A 8 1.02 3.24 -11.40
CA LEU A 8 0.86 4.35 -10.44
C LEU A 8 0.74 3.82 -9.00
N LEU A 9 -0.07 2.80 -8.79
CA LEU A 9 -0.21 2.14 -7.48
C LEU A 9 1.13 1.58 -7.01
N SER A 10 1.87 0.90 -7.88
CA SER A 10 3.18 0.31 -7.56
C SER A 10 4.20 1.37 -7.15
N VAL A 11 4.28 2.46 -7.92
CA VAL A 11 5.18 3.60 -7.62
C VAL A 11 4.79 4.24 -6.29
N SER A 12 3.49 4.37 -6.00
CA SER A 12 3.02 4.90 -4.71
C SER A 12 3.45 4.02 -3.54
N PHE A 13 3.29 2.70 -3.64
CA PHE A 13 3.77 1.77 -2.61
C PHE A 13 5.28 1.87 -2.41
N ILE A 14 6.06 1.91 -3.49
CA ILE A 14 7.52 2.04 -3.41
C ILE A 14 7.92 3.37 -2.76
N ALA A 15 7.30 4.48 -3.17
CA ALA A 15 7.62 5.80 -2.64
C ALA A 15 7.33 5.90 -1.13
N VAL A 16 6.15 5.44 -0.70
CA VAL A 16 5.77 5.41 0.72
C VAL A 16 6.69 4.47 1.50
N GLY A 17 6.97 3.29 0.96
CA GLY A 17 7.85 2.32 1.58
C GLY A 17 9.29 2.82 1.74
N VAL A 18 9.85 3.47 0.71
CA VAL A 18 11.19 4.09 0.78
C VAL A 18 11.21 5.21 1.81
N ALA A 19 10.18 6.05 1.87
CA ALA A 19 10.07 7.09 2.90
C ALA A 19 10.07 6.50 4.32
N ALA A 20 9.34 5.39 4.54
CA ALA A 20 9.32 4.69 5.82
C ALA A 20 10.65 4.05 6.19
N LEU A 21 11.42 3.56 5.20
CA LEU A 21 12.76 3.01 5.42
C LEU A 21 13.78 4.08 5.78
N LEU A 22 13.78 5.20 5.06
CA LEU A 22 14.79 6.26 5.19
C LEU A 22 14.47 7.26 6.31
N ALA A 23 13.20 7.59 6.48
CA ALA A 23 12.72 8.59 7.45
C ALA A 23 11.56 8.05 8.30
N PRO A 24 11.77 7.02 9.14
CA PRO A 24 10.69 6.32 9.85
C PRO A 24 9.91 7.22 10.80
N GLY A 25 10.53 8.24 11.39
CA GLY A 25 9.82 9.21 12.22
C GLY A 25 8.83 10.07 11.42
N PHE A 26 9.25 10.57 10.26
CA PHE A 26 8.38 11.30 9.35
C PHE A 26 7.25 10.42 8.82
N ALA A 27 7.59 9.21 8.37
CA ALA A 27 6.59 8.26 7.88
C ALA A 27 5.56 7.93 8.96
N ALA A 28 5.97 7.70 10.22
CA ALA A 28 5.05 7.45 11.32
C ALA A 28 4.04 8.59 11.51
N THR A 29 4.50 9.84 11.46
CA THR A 29 3.61 11.02 11.53
C THR A 29 2.60 11.02 10.39
N MET A 30 3.02 10.69 9.17
CA MET A 30 2.12 10.57 8.01
C MET A 30 1.12 9.41 8.17
N TYR A 31 1.52 8.31 8.81
CA TYR A 31 0.64 7.21 9.19
C TYR A 31 -0.31 7.54 10.34
N GLY A 32 -0.10 8.66 11.03
CA GLY A 32 -0.90 9.07 12.18
C GLY A 32 -0.57 8.32 13.46
N VAL A 33 0.66 7.85 13.61
CA VAL A 33 1.17 7.19 14.80
C VAL A 33 2.52 7.78 15.23
N ASP A 34 2.80 7.69 16.54
CA ASP A 34 4.09 8.13 17.05
C ASP A 34 5.15 7.02 16.94
N ALA A 35 6.33 7.37 16.44
CA ALA A 35 7.50 6.48 16.41
C ALA A 35 8.68 7.11 17.17
N ILE A 36 8.45 7.44 18.43
CA ILE A 36 9.46 8.06 19.30
C ILE A 36 10.52 7.04 19.72
N THR A 37 10.12 5.81 20.00
CA THR A 37 11.03 4.75 20.44
C THR A 37 11.73 4.06 19.26
N LEU A 38 12.92 3.49 19.53
CA LEU A 38 13.66 2.71 18.53
C LEU A 38 12.85 1.50 18.06
N SER A 39 12.17 0.80 18.97
CA SER A 39 11.30 -0.33 18.62
C SER A 39 10.14 0.07 17.70
N ALA A 40 9.48 1.19 17.96
CA ALA A 40 8.43 1.69 17.08
C ALA A 40 8.95 1.98 15.66
N ARG A 41 10.16 2.57 15.54
CA ARG A 41 10.80 2.83 14.24
C ARG A 41 11.15 1.54 13.48
N VAL A 42 11.47 0.46 14.17
CA VAL A 42 11.68 -0.86 13.54
C VAL A 42 10.41 -1.34 12.86
N PHE A 43 9.26 -1.23 13.51
CA PHE A 43 7.98 -1.61 12.91
C PHE A 43 7.60 -0.73 11.72
N VAL A 44 7.85 0.58 11.78
CA VAL A 44 7.63 1.48 10.63
C VAL A 44 8.50 1.09 9.44
N ARG A 45 9.78 0.76 9.67
CA ARG A 45 10.67 0.26 8.60
C ARG A 45 10.21 -1.09 8.05
N ALA A 46 9.72 -1.99 8.91
CA ALA A 46 9.16 -3.27 8.44
C ALA A 46 7.94 -3.08 7.55
N ALA A 47 7.04 -2.14 7.92
CA ALA A 47 5.92 -1.74 7.07
C ALA A 47 6.41 -1.16 5.73
N GLY A 48 7.43 -0.30 5.76
CA GLY A 48 8.05 0.25 4.56
C GLY A 48 8.65 -0.82 3.64
N ALA A 49 9.35 -1.81 4.20
CA ALA A 49 9.89 -2.93 3.43
C ALA A 49 8.76 -3.75 2.76
N ARG A 50 7.66 -3.99 3.47
CA ARG A 50 6.44 -4.63 2.93
C ARG A 50 5.91 -3.85 1.72
N ASP A 51 5.78 -2.54 1.83
CA ASP A 51 5.23 -1.69 0.79
C ASP A 51 6.13 -1.67 -0.46
N VAL A 52 7.45 -1.56 -0.27
CA VAL A 52 8.42 -1.70 -1.38
C VAL A 52 8.30 -3.07 -2.05
N ALA A 53 8.20 -4.14 -1.28
CA ALA A 53 8.08 -5.50 -1.81
C ALA A 53 6.81 -5.67 -2.65
N ILE A 54 5.66 -5.17 -2.19
CA ILE A 54 4.40 -5.23 -2.94
C ILE A 54 4.49 -4.41 -4.24
N GLY A 55 5.02 -3.19 -4.17
CA GLY A 55 5.22 -2.38 -5.37
C GLY A 55 6.15 -3.05 -6.39
N ALA A 56 7.24 -3.67 -5.93
CA ALA A 56 8.16 -4.40 -6.78
C ALA A 56 7.52 -5.65 -7.41
N ILE A 57 6.70 -6.40 -6.66
CA ILE A 57 5.94 -7.55 -7.18
C ILE A 57 5.00 -7.12 -8.29
N LEU A 58 4.23 -6.05 -8.09
CA LEU A 58 3.30 -5.53 -9.09
C LEU A 58 4.04 -5.10 -10.37
N ILE A 59 5.15 -4.39 -10.24
CA ILE A 59 6.00 -4.02 -11.39
C ILE A 59 6.55 -5.27 -12.08
N GLY A 60 7.02 -6.25 -11.31
CA GLY A 60 7.53 -7.51 -11.84
C GLY A 60 6.48 -8.27 -12.67
N LEU A 61 5.23 -8.34 -12.19
CA LEU A 61 4.12 -8.95 -12.91
C LEU A 61 3.85 -8.21 -14.24
N LEU A 62 3.86 -6.87 -14.22
CA LEU A 62 3.68 -6.07 -15.42
C LEU A 62 4.82 -6.25 -16.42
N ALA A 63 6.07 -6.26 -15.95
CA ALA A 63 7.26 -6.45 -16.78
C ALA A 63 7.27 -7.84 -17.45
N ARG A 64 6.77 -8.85 -16.76
CA ARG A 64 6.61 -10.20 -17.31
C ARG A 64 5.37 -10.38 -18.20
N ARG A 65 4.63 -9.30 -18.43
CA ARG A 65 3.39 -9.31 -19.22
C ARG A 65 2.36 -10.33 -18.70
N SER A 66 2.33 -10.55 -17.37
CA SER A 66 1.33 -11.40 -16.75
C SER A 66 -0.08 -10.98 -17.16
N ASP A 67 -1.01 -11.93 -17.23
CA ASP A 67 -2.41 -11.65 -17.54
C ASP A 67 -3.04 -10.71 -16.49
N ASN A 68 -4.10 -10.02 -16.89
CA ASN A 68 -4.75 -9.05 -16.02
C ASN A 68 -5.38 -9.69 -14.78
N ARG A 69 -5.77 -10.96 -14.86
CA ARG A 69 -6.33 -11.68 -13.71
C ARG A 69 -5.28 -11.93 -12.64
N SER A 70 -4.07 -12.38 -13.03
CA SER A 70 -2.95 -12.55 -12.09
C SER A 70 -2.56 -11.25 -11.41
N VAL A 71 -2.50 -10.15 -12.17
CA VAL A 71 -2.26 -8.80 -11.64
C VAL A 71 -3.40 -8.39 -10.71
N GLY A 72 -4.65 -8.65 -11.07
CA GLY A 72 -5.84 -8.34 -10.26
C GLY A 72 -5.85 -9.07 -8.92
N ILE A 73 -5.43 -10.35 -8.89
CA ILE A 73 -5.28 -11.11 -7.63
C ILE A 73 -4.22 -10.46 -6.73
N ALA A 74 -3.08 -10.04 -7.30
CA ALA A 74 -2.03 -9.38 -6.54
C ALA A 74 -2.49 -8.02 -5.99
N VAL A 75 -3.22 -7.22 -6.78
CA VAL A 75 -3.82 -5.95 -6.34
C VAL A 75 -4.86 -6.18 -5.25
N LEU A 76 -5.68 -7.22 -5.38
CA LEU A 76 -6.66 -7.60 -4.34
C LEU A 76 -5.96 -7.98 -3.02
N GLY A 77 -4.86 -8.72 -3.10
CA GLY A 77 -4.03 -9.03 -1.93
C GLY A 77 -3.42 -7.78 -1.30
N ALA A 78 -2.94 -6.84 -2.11
CA ALA A 78 -2.40 -5.57 -1.65
C ALA A 78 -3.44 -4.70 -0.92
N MET A 79 -4.73 -4.87 -1.20
CA MET A 79 -5.82 -4.15 -0.51
C MET A 79 -5.90 -4.48 0.98
N LEU A 80 -5.38 -5.63 1.42
CA LEU A 80 -5.33 -5.97 2.84
C LEU A 80 -4.48 -4.97 3.64
N ILE A 81 -3.48 -4.34 3.01
CA ILE A 81 -2.59 -3.37 3.65
C ILE A 81 -3.40 -2.16 4.17
N PRO A 82 -4.07 -1.37 3.32
CA PRO A 82 -4.81 -0.21 3.81
C PRO A 82 -5.99 -0.60 4.72
N ILE A 83 -6.56 -1.80 4.61
CA ILE A 83 -7.59 -2.28 5.54
C ILE A 83 -6.99 -2.43 6.94
N PHE A 84 -5.90 -3.19 7.10
CA PHE A 84 -5.26 -3.40 8.39
C PHE A 84 -4.63 -2.11 8.93
N ASP A 85 -4.04 -1.27 8.08
CA ASP A 85 -3.51 0.02 8.48
C ASP A 85 -4.63 0.93 9.01
N THR A 86 -5.80 0.95 8.36
CA THR A 86 -6.98 1.68 8.83
C THR A 86 -7.41 1.22 10.23
N VAL A 87 -7.54 -0.09 10.44
CA VAL A 87 -7.91 -0.66 11.75
C VAL A 87 -6.86 -0.32 12.81
N SER A 88 -5.58 -0.47 12.47
CA SER A 88 -4.46 -0.22 13.39
C SER A 88 -4.39 1.25 13.82
N VAL A 89 -4.53 2.18 12.87
CA VAL A 89 -4.52 3.62 13.15
C VAL A 89 -5.74 4.01 13.98
N LEU A 90 -6.93 3.47 13.66
CA LEU A 90 -8.13 3.73 14.43
C LEU A 90 -7.99 3.29 15.90
N GLN A 91 -7.38 2.13 16.14
CA GLN A 91 -7.14 1.61 17.48
C GLN A 91 -6.08 2.40 18.25
N ALA A 92 -5.01 2.84 17.56
CA ALA A 92 -3.89 3.53 18.19
C ALA A 92 -4.17 5.01 18.48
N SER A 93 -4.84 5.70 17.55
CA SER A 93 -4.90 7.18 17.55
C SER A 93 -6.31 7.74 17.31
N GLY A 94 -7.29 6.86 17.12
CA GLY A 94 -8.68 7.27 16.86
C GLY A 94 -8.89 7.87 15.46
N VAL A 95 -9.96 8.66 15.32
CA VAL A 95 -10.31 9.28 14.03
C VAL A 95 -9.45 10.52 13.79
N GLN A 96 -8.66 10.49 12.72
CA GLN A 96 -7.78 11.59 12.32
C GLN A 96 -7.59 11.60 10.79
N LEU A 97 -6.90 12.63 10.27
CA LEU A 97 -6.69 12.78 8.82
C LEU A 97 -5.99 11.56 8.19
N ALA A 98 -4.99 10.99 8.88
CA ALA A 98 -4.30 9.79 8.39
C ALA A 98 -5.25 8.60 8.18
N LEU A 99 -6.25 8.44 9.04
CA LEU A 99 -7.29 7.41 8.89
C LEU A 99 -8.06 7.59 7.57
N ILE A 100 -8.39 8.83 7.20
CA ILE A 100 -9.11 9.13 5.95
C ILE A 100 -8.25 8.75 4.74
N LEU A 101 -6.94 8.98 4.80
CA LEU A 101 -6.01 8.61 3.73
C LEU A 101 -5.94 7.08 3.55
N HIS A 102 -5.82 6.33 4.64
CA HIS A 102 -5.78 4.85 4.60
C HIS A 102 -7.13 4.27 4.11
N ALA A 103 -8.23 4.66 4.74
CA ALA A 103 -9.56 4.19 4.36
C ALA A 103 -9.95 4.62 2.94
N GLY A 104 -9.60 5.84 2.54
CA GLY A 104 -9.87 6.38 1.21
C GLY A 104 -9.16 5.64 0.08
N SER A 105 -8.03 4.99 0.35
CA SER A 105 -7.30 4.19 -0.64
C SER A 105 -7.94 2.83 -0.92
N ILE A 106 -8.76 2.31 -0.02
CA ILE A 106 -9.38 0.97 -0.14
C ILE A 106 -10.28 0.90 -1.37
N LEU A 107 -11.16 1.88 -1.54
CA LEU A 107 -12.13 1.87 -2.65
C LEU A 107 -11.48 1.92 -4.03
N PRO A 108 -10.55 2.83 -4.34
CA PRO A 108 -9.85 2.82 -5.64
C PRO A 108 -9.10 1.53 -5.92
N ILE A 109 -8.42 0.95 -4.92
CA ILE A 109 -7.68 -0.31 -5.08
C ILE A 109 -8.66 -1.45 -5.34
N MET A 110 -9.79 -1.51 -4.63
CA MET A 110 -10.82 -2.51 -4.85
C MET A 110 -11.42 -2.42 -6.26
N VAL A 111 -11.78 -1.22 -6.72
CA VAL A 111 -12.31 -1.00 -8.07
C VAL A 111 -11.30 -1.45 -9.12
N LEU A 112 -10.02 -1.10 -8.96
CA LEU A 112 -8.95 -1.52 -9.86
C LEU A 112 -8.78 -3.04 -9.89
N ALA A 113 -8.78 -3.69 -8.73
CA ALA A 113 -8.69 -5.15 -8.63
C ALA A 113 -9.88 -5.85 -9.36
N ILE A 114 -11.10 -5.40 -9.10
CA ILE A 114 -12.29 -5.94 -9.75
C ILE A 114 -12.24 -5.73 -11.27
N ALA A 115 -11.82 -4.55 -11.74
CA ALA A 115 -11.70 -4.25 -13.16
C ALA A 115 -10.68 -5.18 -13.83
N LEU A 116 -9.52 -5.43 -13.20
CA LEU A 116 -8.51 -6.35 -13.70
C LEU A 116 -8.98 -7.80 -13.72
N LEU A 117 -9.73 -8.23 -12.69
CA LEU A 117 -10.27 -9.59 -12.60
C LEU A 117 -11.35 -9.88 -13.66
N ARG A 118 -12.06 -8.84 -14.11
CA ARG A 118 -13.11 -8.94 -15.14
C ARG A 118 -12.58 -8.75 -16.56
N ASP A 119 -11.38 -8.23 -16.71
CA ASP A 119 -10.74 -8.02 -18.01
C ASP A 119 -10.17 -9.36 -18.51
N ASN A 120 -10.73 -9.87 -19.59
CA ASN A 120 -10.36 -11.16 -20.19
C ASN A 120 -9.18 -11.05 -21.19
N ASN A 121 -8.45 -9.93 -21.17
CA ASN A 121 -7.27 -9.71 -22.02
C ASN A 121 -5.95 -10.10 -21.32
#